data_0d3166bd5a13b93e349290624b0614c3
#
_entry.id   0d3166bd5a13b93e349290624b0614c3
#
_cell.length_a   1.000
_cell.length_b   1.000
_cell.length_c   1.000
_cell.angle_alpha   90.00
_cell.angle_beta   90.00
_cell.angle_gamma   90.00
#
_symmetry.space_group_name_H-M   'P 1'
#
loop_
_entity.id
_entity.type
_entity.pdbx_description
1 polymer ?
#
loop_
_entity_poly.entity_id
_entity_poly.type
_entity_poly.pdbx_seq_one_letter_code
_entity_poly.pdbx_strand_id
1 'polypeptide(L)'
;MFLSMNWISDFVDFTGLDKVELIHRFSLSTAEVENEILFKGSDLSGVVVAEIMSVENHPDSKKLHLLKVDAGDGQLTDVVCGAPNVRVGLKTAFAKVGAKIGELEITPRKLAGYTSNGMCCSEKEIGISEDNSGIMEITDDFANGTDIKEAYQIDDIIFE
;
A
#
# COMPACT_ATOMS: atom_id res chain seq x y z
N MET A 1 -21.37 -19.66 -1.26
CA MET A 1 -20.86 -18.85 -2.40
C MET A 1 -20.29 -17.56 -1.84
N PHE A 2 -19.03 -17.23 -2.12
CA PHE A 2 -18.41 -16.00 -1.61
C PHE A 2 -18.73 -14.79 -2.50
N LEU A 3 -19.15 -13.71 -1.88
CA LEU A 3 -19.42 -12.42 -2.52
C LEU A 3 -18.52 -11.32 -1.91
N SER A 4 -17.94 -10.49 -2.76
CA SER A 4 -17.10 -9.35 -2.41
C SER A 4 -17.91 -8.06 -2.50
N MET A 5 -17.92 -7.25 -1.44
CA MET A 5 -18.60 -5.95 -1.46
C MET A 5 -17.92 -4.96 -2.40
N ASN A 6 -16.61 -5.04 -2.56
CA ASN A 6 -15.90 -4.21 -3.53
C ASN A 6 -16.33 -4.56 -4.96
N TRP A 7 -16.39 -5.86 -5.28
CA TRP A 7 -16.86 -6.31 -6.59
C TRP A 7 -18.32 -5.92 -6.86
N ILE A 8 -19.22 -6.04 -5.88
CA ILE A 8 -20.62 -5.63 -6.04
C ILE A 8 -20.72 -4.11 -6.24
N SER A 9 -19.81 -3.31 -5.65
CA SER A 9 -19.79 -1.86 -5.81
C SER A 9 -19.51 -1.38 -7.23
N ASP A 10 -18.97 -2.24 -8.10
CA ASP A 10 -18.83 -1.93 -9.54
C ASP A 10 -20.19 -1.84 -10.25
N PHE A 11 -21.23 -2.42 -9.67
CA PHE A 11 -22.58 -2.48 -10.24
C PHE A 11 -23.62 -1.69 -9.45
N VAL A 12 -23.36 -1.43 -8.16
CA VAL A 12 -24.31 -0.79 -7.22
C VAL A 12 -23.59 0.28 -6.41
N ASP A 13 -24.12 1.48 -6.39
CA ASP A 13 -23.61 2.57 -5.58
C ASP A 13 -24.00 2.39 -4.09
N PHE A 14 -23.01 2.22 -3.24
CA PHE A 14 -23.13 2.12 -1.78
C PHE A 14 -22.70 3.38 -1.05
N THR A 15 -22.55 4.51 -1.74
CA THR A 15 -22.11 5.75 -1.13
C THR A 15 -23.00 6.15 0.06
N GLY A 16 -22.39 6.34 1.22
CA GLY A 16 -23.09 6.73 2.44
C GLY A 16 -23.83 5.60 3.16
N LEU A 17 -23.72 4.35 2.70
CA LEU A 17 -24.29 3.19 3.36
C LEU A 17 -23.24 2.45 4.18
N ASP A 18 -23.65 1.98 5.36
CA ASP A 18 -22.85 1.04 6.14
C ASP A 18 -22.94 -0.36 5.50
N LYS A 19 -21.83 -0.83 4.96
CA LYS A 19 -21.75 -2.12 4.26
C LYS A 19 -22.06 -3.31 5.17
N VAL A 20 -21.66 -3.26 6.45
CA VAL A 20 -21.93 -4.32 7.43
C VAL A 20 -23.42 -4.40 7.75
N GLU A 21 -24.05 -3.24 8.00
CA GLU A 21 -25.51 -3.18 8.22
C GLU A 21 -26.27 -3.65 6.97
N LEU A 22 -25.78 -3.35 5.78
CA LEU A 22 -26.39 -3.79 4.53
C LEU A 22 -26.36 -5.33 4.40
N ILE A 23 -25.23 -5.96 4.70
CA ILE A 23 -25.09 -7.43 4.68
C ILE A 23 -26.04 -8.06 5.72
N HIS A 24 -26.13 -7.48 6.91
CA HIS A 24 -27.03 -7.95 7.95
C HIS A 24 -28.51 -7.88 7.49
N ARG A 25 -28.93 -6.79 6.87
CA ARG A 25 -30.27 -6.65 6.30
C ARG A 25 -30.53 -7.62 5.17
N PHE A 26 -29.53 -7.86 4.33
CA PHE A 26 -29.62 -8.85 3.25
C PHE A 26 -29.85 -10.25 3.82
N SER A 27 -29.12 -10.62 4.87
CA SER A 27 -29.28 -11.89 5.57
C SER A 27 -30.72 -12.08 6.13
N LEU A 28 -31.31 -11.02 6.67
CA LEU A 28 -32.66 -11.07 7.24
C LEU A 28 -33.78 -11.11 6.22
N SER A 29 -33.56 -10.62 5.01
CA SER A 29 -34.64 -10.38 4.03
C SER A 29 -34.55 -11.21 2.77
N THR A 30 -33.39 -11.72 2.41
CA THR A 30 -33.20 -12.32 1.08
C THR A 30 -32.57 -13.71 1.15
N ALA A 31 -31.38 -13.84 1.74
CA ALA A 31 -30.66 -15.11 1.87
C ALA A 31 -29.79 -15.08 3.12
N GLU A 32 -29.74 -16.20 3.83
CA GLU A 32 -28.91 -16.32 5.03
C GLU A 32 -27.43 -16.13 4.68
N VAL A 33 -26.74 -15.29 5.44
CA VAL A 33 -25.30 -15.09 5.38
C VAL A 33 -24.69 -15.91 6.51
N GLU A 34 -23.95 -16.96 6.14
CA GLU A 34 -23.36 -17.89 7.11
C GLU A 34 -22.07 -17.34 7.71
N ASN A 35 -21.26 -16.62 6.92
CA ASN A 35 -19.98 -16.09 7.36
C ASN A 35 -19.71 -14.70 6.76
N GLU A 36 -19.19 -13.80 7.57
CA GLU A 36 -18.63 -12.52 7.14
C GLU A 36 -17.13 -12.54 7.38
N ILE A 37 -16.35 -12.32 6.33
CA ILE A 37 -14.90 -12.17 6.41
C ILE A 37 -14.58 -10.71 6.12
N LEU A 38 -14.19 -9.97 7.14
CA LEU A 38 -13.55 -8.68 6.97
C LEU A 38 -12.16 -8.93 6.40
N PHE A 39 -12.01 -8.86 5.08
CA PHE A 39 -10.70 -8.78 4.47
C PHE A 39 -10.21 -7.33 4.64
N LYS A 40 -9.59 -7.08 5.77
CA LYS A 40 -8.66 -5.96 5.85
C LYS A 40 -7.41 -6.44 5.15
N GLY A 41 -7.15 -5.95 3.99
CA GLY A 41 -5.85 -6.09 3.36
C GLY A 41 -4.80 -5.78 4.41
N SER A 42 -3.70 -6.51 4.45
CA SER A 42 -2.66 -6.48 5.49
C SER A 42 -2.68 -5.18 6.30
N ASP A 43 -2.61 -5.22 7.62
CA ASP A 43 -2.68 -4.04 8.50
C ASP A 43 -1.72 -2.93 8.02
N LEU A 44 -2.13 -2.24 6.95
CA LEU A 44 -1.38 -1.18 6.31
C LEU A 44 -1.87 0.15 6.87
N SER A 45 -0.97 0.90 7.45
CA SER A 45 -1.24 2.29 7.81
C SER A 45 -0.03 3.16 7.49
N GLY A 46 -0.26 4.35 6.95
CA GLY A 46 0.80 5.28 6.58
C GLY A 46 1.63 4.86 5.37
N VAL A 47 1.11 3.97 4.54
CA VAL A 47 1.68 3.60 3.23
C VAL A 47 0.98 4.40 2.14
N VAL A 48 1.75 5.15 1.38
CA VAL A 48 1.22 6.09 0.37
C VAL A 48 1.86 5.89 -0.99
N VAL A 49 1.21 6.39 -2.02
CA VAL A 49 1.83 6.56 -3.34
C VAL A 49 2.90 7.63 -3.25
N ALA A 50 4.11 7.34 -3.70
CA ALA A 50 5.21 8.29 -3.72
C ALA A 50 6.05 8.14 -4.98
N GLU A 51 6.68 9.25 -5.41
CA GLU A 51 7.50 9.29 -6.60
C GLU A 51 8.99 9.41 -6.24
N ILE A 52 9.84 8.65 -6.94
CA ILE A 52 11.28 8.74 -6.79
C ILE A 52 11.80 9.91 -7.62
N MET A 53 12.27 10.95 -6.94
CA MET A 53 12.74 12.20 -7.56
C MET A 53 14.22 12.15 -7.92
N SER A 54 15.04 11.40 -7.18
CA SER A 54 16.45 11.17 -7.51
C SER A 54 16.93 9.80 -7.06
N VAL A 55 17.91 9.27 -7.78
CA VAL A 55 18.57 8.00 -7.50
C VAL A 55 20.08 8.20 -7.59
N GLU A 56 20.79 7.91 -6.53
CA GLU A 56 22.26 7.93 -6.48
C GLU A 56 22.78 6.56 -6.01
N ASN A 57 23.93 6.13 -6.55
CA ASN A 57 24.54 4.90 -6.08
C ASN A 57 25.16 5.12 -4.69
N HIS A 58 24.97 4.15 -3.81
CA HIS A 58 25.61 4.20 -2.50
C HIS A 58 27.15 4.05 -2.66
N PRO A 59 27.98 4.93 -2.05
CA PRO A 59 29.42 4.93 -2.26
C PRO A 59 30.11 3.62 -1.81
N ASP A 60 29.59 3.00 -0.74
CA ASP A 60 30.20 1.82 -0.12
C ASP A 60 29.43 0.51 -0.42
N SER A 61 28.39 0.56 -1.28
CA SER A 61 27.58 -0.62 -1.60
C SER A 61 27.17 -0.65 -3.05
N LYS A 62 27.44 -1.77 -3.71
CA LYS A 62 27.01 -1.99 -5.11
C LYS A 62 25.51 -2.31 -5.27
N LYS A 63 24.82 -2.59 -4.16
CA LYS A 63 23.41 -3.00 -4.17
C LYS A 63 22.47 -1.93 -3.64
N LEU A 64 23.00 -0.95 -2.89
CA LEU A 64 22.16 0.08 -2.28
C LEU A 64 22.15 1.34 -3.13
N HIS A 65 21.00 2.00 -3.14
CA HIS A 65 20.78 3.28 -3.77
C HIS A 65 20.28 4.28 -2.72
N LEU A 66 20.71 5.53 -2.87
CA LEU A 66 20.24 6.67 -2.08
C LEU A 66 19.17 7.37 -2.90
N LEU A 67 17.96 7.42 -2.37
CA LEU A 67 16.79 7.97 -3.04
C LEU A 67 16.32 9.24 -2.35
N LYS A 68 15.79 10.16 -3.13
CA LYS A 68 14.92 11.25 -2.69
C LYS A 68 13.50 10.93 -3.14
N VAL A 69 12.58 10.81 -2.21
CA VAL A 69 11.20 10.38 -2.46
C VAL A 69 10.24 11.51 -2.10
N ASP A 70 9.34 11.84 -3.03
CA ASP A 70 8.21 12.74 -2.80
C ASP A 70 6.96 11.94 -2.42
N ALA A 71 6.54 12.07 -1.17
CA ALA A 71 5.37 11.42 -0.60
C ALA A 71 4.15 12.36 -0.47
N GLY A 72 4.14 13.48 -1.22
CA GLY A 72 3.02 14.41 -1.29
C GLY A 72 2.89 15.37 -0.10
N ASP A 73 3.88 15.45 0.78
CA ASP A 73 3.88 16.35 1.95
C ASP A 73 4.71 17.64 1.74
N GLY A 74 5.18 17.84 0.51
CA GLY A 74 5.95 19.05 0.12
C GLY A 74 7.42 19.00 0.51
N GLN A 75 7.91 17.88 1.03
CA GLN A 75 9.31 17.66 1.37
C GLN A 75 9.82 16.34 0.77
N LEU A 76 11.08 16.34 0.34
CA LEU A 76 11.72 15.12 -0.13
C LEU A 76 12.27 14.32 1.04
N THR A 77 11.98 13.04 1.07
CA THR A 77 12.43 12.11 2.11
C THR A 77 13.65 11.33 1.62
N ASP A 78 14.69 11.26 2.45
CA ASP A 78 15.89 10.46 2.19
C ASP A 78 15.60 8.98 2.52
N VAL A 79 15.84 8.11 1.54
CA VAL A 79 15.57 6.67 1.64
C VAL A 79 16.75 5.90 1.09
N VAL A 80 17.13 4.82 1.78
CA VAL A 80 18.11 3.84 1.29
C VAL A 80 17.36 2.61 0.82
N CYS A 81 17.53 2.25 -0.46
CA CYS A 81 16.82 1.13 -1.07
C CYS A 81 17.78 0.18 -1.80
N GLY A 82 17.55 -1.12 -1.62
CA GLY A 82 18.35 -2.18 -2.28
C GLY A 82 17.64 -2.82 -3.49
N ALA A 83 16.49 -2.32 -3.90
CA ALA A 83 15.75 -2.90 -5.02
C ALA A 83 16.43 -2.61 -6.37
N PRO A 84 16.42 -3.57 -7.29
CA PRO A 84 17.10 -3.43 -8.58
C PRO A 84 16.38 -2.53 -9.58
N ASN A 85 15.09 -2.29 -9.38
CA ASN A 85 14.23 -1.58 -10.33
C ASN A 85 14.03 -0.08 -10.01
N VAL A 86 14.78 0.46 -9.05
CA VAL A 86 14.70 1.89 -8.70
C VAL A 86 15.13 2.77 -9.88
N ARG A 87 14.33 3.79 -10.19
CA ARG A 87 14.64 4.80 -11.22
C ARG A 87 13.90 6.10 -10.93
N VAL A 88 14.42 7.20 -11.42
CA VAL A 88 13.78 8.51 -11.34
C VAL A 88 12.44 8.49 -12.08
N GLY A 89 11.41 9.07 -11.49
CA GLY A 89 10.04 9.13 -12.02
C GLY A 89 9.20 7.87 -11.74
N LEU A 90 9.76 6.84 -11.08
CA LEU A 90 8.99 5.68 -10.67
C LEU A 90 8.09 6.05 -9.50
N LYS A 91 6.77 5.83 -9.66
CA LYS A 91 5.83 5.85 -8.54
C LYS A 91 5.80 4.47 -7.89
N THR A 92 5.80 4.44 -6.57
CA THR A 92 5.86 3.22 -5.77
C THR A 92 5.06 3.35 -4.48
N ALA A 93 4.75 2.22 -3.82
CA ALA A 93 4.21 2.22 -2.47
C ALA A 93 5.33 2.58 -1.49
N PHE A 94 5.13 3.63 -0.72
CA PHE A 94 6.10 4.16 0.23
C PHE A 94 5.53 4.17 1.65
N ALA A 95 6.16 3.42 2.53
CA ALA A 95 5.86 3.40 3.96
C ALA A 95 6.63 4.51 4.67
N LYS A 96 5.92 5.50 5.18
CA LYS A 96 6.47 6.62 5.97
C LYS A 96 6.97 6.13 7.32
N VAL A 97 7.81 6.93 7.99
CA VAL A 97 8.15 6.68 9.41
C VAL A 97 6.88 6.67 10.24
N GLY A 98 6.70 5.64 11.08
CA GLY A 98 5.49 5.38 11.85
C GLY A 98 4.43 4.57 11.11
N ALA A 99 4.64 4.27 9.82
CA ALA A 99 3.77 3.36 9.08
C ALA A 99 3.84 1.94 9.64
N LYS A 100 2.74 1.20 9.49
CA LYS A 100 2.66 -0.21 9.87
C LYS A 100 2.34 -1.07 8.66
N ILE A 101 3.06 -2.17 8.53
CA ILE A 101 2.87 -3.22 7.54
C ILE A 101 2.79 -4.54 8.30
N GLY A 102 1.57 -5.00 8.59
CA GLY A 102 1.34 -6.08 9.52
C GLY A 102 1.91 -5.74 10.91
N GLU A 103 2.80 -6.57 11.43
CA GLU A 103 3.48 -6.35 12.70
C GLU A 103 4.71 -5.43 12.61
N LEU A 104 5.14 -5.09 11.38
CA LEU A 104 6.32 -4.25 11.16
C LEU A 104 5.96 -2.77 11.27
N GLU A 105 6.56 -2.07 12.23
CA GLU A 105 6.53 -0.60 12.31
C GLU A 105 7.78 0.00 11.65
N ILE A 106 7.56 0.95 10.74
CA ILE A 106 8.64 1.63 10.02
C ILE A 106 9.25 2.72 10.91
N THR A 107 10.52 2.54 11.22
CA THR A 107 11.31 3.50 11.98
C THR A 107 12.54 3.95 11.17
N PRO A 108 13.10 5.15 11.44
CA PRO A 108 14.34 5.56 10.80
C PRO A 108 15.43 4.53 11.04
N ARG A 109 16.07 4.07 9.97
CA ARG A 109 17.16 3.06 10.06
C ARG A 109 18.42 3.57 9.42
N LYS A 110 19.56 3.31 10.05
CA LYS A 110 20.86 3.60 9.48
C LYS A 110 21.37 2.38 8.70
N LEU A 111 21.54 2.55 7.39
CA LEU A 111 21.99 1.50 6.47
C LEU A 111 23.30 1.97 5.82
N ALA A 112 24.39 1.25 6.08
CA ALA A 112 25.71 1.55 5.52
C ALA A 112 26.13 3.03 5.66
N GLY A 113 25.83 3.65 6.81
CA GLY A 113 26.21 5.04 7.10
C GLY A 113 25.16 6.10 6.76
N TYR A 114 24.12 5.79 5.99
CA TYR A 114 23.03 6.70 5.61
C TYR A 114 21.74 6.36 6.33
N THR A 115 21.00 7.38 6.72
CA THR A 115 19.70 7.20 7.38
C THR A 115 18.59 7.08 6.34
N SER A 116 17.81 6.00 6.40
CA SER A 116 16.58 5.82 5.64
C SER A 116 15.39 6.24 6.51
N ASN A 117 14.61 7.21 6.04
CA ASN A 117 13.42 7.73 6.71
C ASN A 117 12.12 7.21 6.08
N GLY A 118 12.07 5.91 5.84
CA GLY A 118 10.95 5.22 5.25
C GLY A 118 11.40 4.02 4.44
N MET A 119 10.44 3.34 3.80
CA MET A 119 10.68 2.13 3.03
C MET A 119 9.84 2.12 1.76
N CYS A 120 10.49 1.95 0.61
CA CYS A 120 9.78 1.61 -0.63
C CYS A 120 9.42 0.12 -0.57
N CYS A 121 8.16 -0.21 -0.80
CA CYS A 121 7.60 -1.54 -0.59
C CYS A 121 7.45 -2.31 -1.90
N SER A 122 7.63 -3.64 -1.84
CA SER A 122 7.23 -4.57 -2.89
C SER A 122 5.71 -4.84 -2.84
N GLU A 123 5.16 -5.41 -3.89
CA GLU A 123 3.75 -5.84 -3.92
C GLU A 123 3.44 -6.88 -2.84
N LYS A 124 4.41 -7.76 -2.56
CA LYS A 124 4.27 -8.78 -1.52
C LYS A 124 4.18 -8.17 -0.13
N GLU A 125 5.01 -7.16 0.18
CA GLU A 125 4.98 -6.50 1.50
C GLU A 125 3.66 -5.82 1.78
N ILE A 126 3.00 -5.26 0.75
CA ILE A 126 1.67 -4.64 0.89
C ILE A 126 0.50 -5.61 0.65
N GLY A 127 0.78 -6.87 0.32
CA GLY A 127 -0.23 -7.93 0.20
C GLY A 127 -1.07 -7.91 -1.08
N ILE A 128 -0.60 -7.23 -2.15
CA ILE A 128 -1.28 -7.21 -3.46
C ILE A 128 -0.96 -8.46 -4.27
N SER A 129 0.29 -8.93 -4.25
CA SER A 129 0.72 -10.14 -4.95
C SER A 129 1.86 -10.85 -4.19
N GLU A 130 2.37 -11.94 -4.77
CA GLU A 130 3.54 -12.65 -4.24
C GLU A 130 4.87 -12.11 -4.80
N ASP A 131 4.84 -11.06 -5.64
CA ASP A 131 6.05 -10.48 -6.22
C ASP A 131 6.86 -9.67 -5.20
N ASN A 132 8.10 -10.07 -5.08
CA ASN A 132 9.10 -9.44 -4.22
C ASN A 132 10.45 -9.24 -4.97
N SER A 133 10.44 -9.26 -6.28
CA SER A 133 11.62 -9.09 -7.12
C SER A 133 12.18 -7.66 -7.11
N GLY A 134 11.36 -6.68 -6.72
CA GLY A 134 11.68 -5.26 -6.62
C GLY A 134 10.64 -4.50 -5.82
N ILE A 135 10.72 -3.18 -5.84
CA ILE A 135 9.65 -2.33 -5.31
C ILE A 135 8.47 -2.29 -6.28
N MET A 136 7.27 -2.11 -5.74
CA MET A 136 6.05 -1.99 -6.52
C MET A 136 6.15 -0.86 -7.55
N GLU A 137 5.74 -1.13 -8.79
CA GLU A 137 5.69 -0.15 -9.87
C GLU A 137 4.24 0.31 -10.09
N ILE A 138 3.94 1.55 -9.73
CA ILE A 138 2.62 2.14 -9.92
C ILE A 138 2.59 2.85 -11.26
N THR A 139 1.75 2.37 -12.18
CA THR A 139 1.57 2.94 -13.52
C THR A 139 0.36 3.85 -13.61
N ASP A 140 -0.55 3.73 -12.66
CA ASP A 140 -1.76 4.54 -12.58
C ASP A 140 -1.43 5.98 -12.15
N ASP A 141 -2.26 6.94 -12.58
CA ASP A 141 -2.02 8.37 -12.33
C ASP A 141 -2.59 8.81 -10.96
N PHE A 142 -2.16 8.14 -9.90
CA PHE A 142 -2.45 8.58 -8.54
C PHE A 142 -1.55 9.73 -8.12
N ALA A 143 -2.10 10.68 -7.36
CA ALA A 143 -1.33 11.76 -6.77
C ALA A 143 -0.38 11.23 -5.68
N ASN A 144 0.81 11.85 -5.56
CA ASN A 144 1.72 11.55 -4.45
C ASN A 144 1.03 11.86 -3.12
N GLY A 145 1.17 10.97 -2.13
CA GLY A 145 0.50 11.06 -0.83
C GLY A 145 -0.86 10.35 -0.76
N THR A 146 -1.40 9.86 -1.88
CA THR A 146 -2.63 9.04 -1.86
C THR A 146 -2.39 7.77 -1.04
N ASP A 147 -3.29 7.46 -0.11
CA ASP A 147 -3.22 6.21 0.66
C ASP A 147 -3.30 5.00 -0.28
N ILE A 148 -2.40 4.04 -0.10
CA ILE A 148 -2.29 2.88 -1.00
C ILE A 148 -3.54 1.98 -0.91
N LYS A 149 -4.19 1.92 0.25
CA LYS A 149 -5.42 1.12 0.42
C LYS A 149 -6.60 1.74 -0.33
N GLU A 150 -6.68 3.07 -0.36
CA GLU A 150 -7.67 3.79 -1.15
C GLU A 150 -7.41 3.64 -2.65
N ALA A 151 -6.14 3.80 -3.08
CA ALA A 151 -5.74 3.71 -4.47
C ALA A 151 -6.09 2.35 -5.09
N TYR A 152 -5.85 1.26 -4.36
CA TYR A 152 -6.03 -0.11 -4.85
C TYR A 152 -7.21 -0.85 -4.21
N GLN A 153 -8.05 -0.17 -3.43
CA GLN A 153 -9.25 -0.74 -2.78
C GLN A 153 -8.94 -2.05 -2.05
N ILE A 154 -7.85 -2.07 -1.28
CA ILE A 154 -7.31 -3.29 -0.67
C ILE A 154 -8.25 -3.84 0.42
N ASP A 155 -8.99 -2.98 1.13
CA ASP A 155 -9.95 -3.41 2.14
C ASP A 155 -11.26 -3.88 1.48
N ASP A 156 -11.74 -5.06 1.86
CA ASP A 156 -12.99 -5.63 1.35
C ASP A 156 -13.79 -6.31 2.48
N ILE A 157 -15.08 -6.50 2.26
CA ILE A 157 -15.92 -7.37 3.07
C ILE A 157 -16.39 -8.50 2.17
N ILE A 158 -15.98 -9.72 2.52
CA ILE A 158 -16.38 -10.94 1.82
C ILE A 158 -17.38 -11.68 2.70
N PHE A 159 -18.50 -12.07 2.14
CA PHE A 159 -19.54 -12.82 2.85
C PHE A 159 -20.02 -14.03 2.04
N GLU A 160 -20.48 -15.06 2.76
CA GLU A 160 -20.99 -16.31 2.21
C GLU A 160 -22.45 -16.54 2.52
#